data_5e643873ba741b25e24a432af7d53123
#
_entry.id   5e643873ba741b25e24a432af7d53123
#
_cell.length_a   1.000
_cell.length_b   1.000
_cell.length_c   1.000
_cell.angle_alpha   90.00
_cell.angle_beta   90.00
_cell.angle_gamma   90.00
#
_symmetry.space_group_name_H-M   'P 1'
#
loop_
_entity.id
_entity.type
_entity.pdbx_description
1 polymer ?
#
loop_
_entity_poly.entity_id
_entity_poly.type
_entity_poly.pdbx_seq_one_letter_code
_entity_poly.pdbx_strand_id
1 'polypeptide(L)'
;MSVFDVQWDAIVIGTGIGGGTIGRALAEAGHKVLFVEQGPAGFRSEQNGLSEIFVPEARLTRGLWPDPLHVTVDGRSEQLYAPLGAGVGGSSAFYAATLERPERHDLDSVDGKPHPTGGWPVSFDAMTPYYAKAAAQYRVYGSPDPLGEPPIPLRAPPDLSATESALMDSLTRAGLHPYHAHTGLERLPGCATCLGHKCPRACKMDGRSAGVEPALATGNATLLDRARVTRLGTNGDTISHVELIHDGVPRRLTARRYILAGGALGSPHLLLKSANEAWPSGVANRSGLVGRNLMFHVNKMFALWPQRGTPDSGATKAISLRDLYHPGQRFGTIQAMGIRASYGEIVHYLNLMLARSPLGRVRGLSQLTRIPAALAHRAFGSAQIFVGLLEDLPYAENRVTWDAAAADRLSVDYTLHDELKSRHRAFRRAIRRAFKGHRRMMMGHGIELNWGHPSGTLRYGTDRTQSVLRPDCRTHDIGNLWVVDASFMPTSMGVNPSLTIAANALRVAETITKGAT
;
A
#
# COMPACT_ATOMS: atom_id res chain seq x y z
N MET A 1 21.57 26.15 -13.62
CA MET A 1 22.38 24.96 -13.28
C MET A 1 21.50 23.76 -13.54
N SER A 2 21.98 22.76 -14.27
CA SER A 2 21.19 21.55 -14.54
C SER A 2 20.99 20.76 -13.24
N VAL A 3 19.85 20.07 -13.09
CA VAL A 3 19.57 19.17 -11.95
C VAL A 3 20.65 18.08 -11.79
N PHE A 4 21.31 17.75 -12.89
CA PHE A 4 22.40 16.74 -12.93
C PHE A 4 23.74 17.27 -12.44
N ASP A 5 23.93 18.59 -12.32
CA ASP A 5 25.17 19.24 -11.87
C ASP A 5 25.09 19.65 -10.39
N VAL A 6 23.97 19.44 -9.74
CA VAL A 6 23.75 19.78 -8.32
C VAL A 6 24.22 18.65 -7.43
N GLN A 7 24.98 18.98 -6.38
CA GLN A 7 25.27 18.04 -5.30
C GLN A 7 24.09 18.04 -4.31
N TRP A 8 23.35 16.94 -4.29
CA TRP A 8 22.19 16.76 -3.43
C TRP A 8 22.58 16.25 -2.04
N ASP A 9 21.88 16.70 -1.00
CA ASP A 9 22.01 16.11 0.33
C ASP A 9 21.33 14.76 0.39
N ALA A 10 20.17 14.62 -0.31
CA ALA A 10 19.43 13.38 -0.42
C ALA A 10 18.79 13.21 -1.80
N ILE A 11 18.90 12.01 -2.37
CA ILE A 11 18.08 11.56 -3.50
C ILE A 11 17.05 10.58 -2.96
N VAL A 12 15.76 10.87 -3.20
CA VAL A 12 14.61 10.02 -2.84
C VAL A 12 14.10 9.35 -4.11
N ILE A 13 14.23 8.03 -4.19
CA ILE A 13 13.83 7.23 -5.37
C ILE A 13 12.41 6.71 -5.15
N GLY A 14 11.45 7.34 -5.82
CA GLY A 14 10.01 7.12 -5.66
C GLY A 14 9.33 8.18 -4.80
N THR A 15 8.10 8.53 -5.18
CA THR A 15 7.32 9.64 -4.62
C THR A 15 6.03 9.21 -3.92
N GLY A 16 5.91 7.91 -3.60
CA GLY A 16 4.79 7.37 -2.82
C GLY A 16 4.73 7.90 -1.39
N ILE A 17 3.94 7.26 -0.53
CA ILE A 17 3.77 7.66 0.89
C ILE A 17 5.12 7.86 1.58
N GLY A 18 6.01 6.85 1.52
CA GLY A 18 7.31 6.92 2.21
C GLY A 18 8.20 8.01 1.64
N GLY A 19 8.38 8.04 0.31
CA GLY A 19 9.25 9.01 -0.35
C GLY A 19 8.76 10.45 -0.21
N GLY A 20 7.47 10.69 -0.45
CA GLY A 20 6.86 12.01 -0.27
C GLY A 20 7.00 12.51 1.17
N THR A 21 6.78 11.63 2.16
CA THR A 21 6.84 11.99 3.58
C THR A 21 8.27 12.32 4.02
N ILE A 22 9.25 11.44 3.72
CA ILE A 22 10.63 11.68 4.14
C ILE A 22 11.25 12.87 3.40
N GLY A 23 10.98 12.98 2.10
CA GLY A 23 11.50 14.10 1.31
C GLY A 23 10.98 15.45 1.78
N ARG A 24 9.70 15.52 2.17
CA ARG A 24 9.13 16.70 2.81
C ARG A 24 9.84 17.02 4.13
N ALA A 25 9.95 16.05 5.03
CA ALA A 25 10.58 16.26 6.33
C ALA A 25 12.05 16.73 6.22
N LEU A 26 12.80 16.17 5.28
CA LEU A 26 14.17 16.59 5.02
C LEU A 26 14.24 17.99 4.39
N ALA A 27 13.36 18.32 3.44
CA ALA A 27 13.30 19.64 2.82
C ALA A 27 12.90 20.74 3.83
N GLU A 28 11.92 20.46 4.71
CA GLU A 28 11.53 21.34 5.81
C GLU A 28 12.69 21.53 6.83
N ALA A 29 13.58 20.55 6.98
CA ALA A 29 14.80 20.65 7.78
C ALA A 29 15.97 21.33 7.06
N GLY A 30 15.77 21.86 5.85
CA GLY A 30 16.77 22.62 5.09
C GLY A 30 17.72 21.80 4.21
N HIS A 31 17.51 20.47 4.09
CA HIS A 31 18.32 19.64 3.19
C HIS A 31 17.90 19.85 1.73
N LYS A 32 18.87 19.83 0.81
CA LYS A 32 18.62 19.81 -0.64
C LYS A 32 18.19 18.44 -1.07
N VAL A 33 16.91 18.27 -1.41
CA VAL A 33 16.28 16.99 -1.74
C VAL A 33 15.96 16.91 -3.23
N LEU A 34 16.34 15.80 -3.89
CA LEU A 34 15.88 15.47 -5.22
C LEU A 34 14.94 14.28 -5.15
N PHE A 35 13.69 14.48 -5.55
CA PHE A 35 12.79 13.37 -5.85
C PHE A 35 13.04 12.86 -7.26
N VAL A 36 13.20 11.54 -7.42
CA VAL A 36 13.32 10.86 -8.72
C VAL A 36 12.15 9.91 -8.88
N GLU A 37 11.28 10.20 -9.86
CA GLU A 37 10.06 9.43 -10.11
C GLU A 37 10.05 8.92 -11.56
N GLN A 38 9.78 7.60 -11.74
CA GLN A 38 9.83 6.98 -13.05
C GLN A 38 8.70 7.42 -13.99
N GLY A 39 7.52 7.70 -13.44
CA GLY A 39 6.38 8.13 -14.22
C GLY A 39 6.22 9.65 -14.23
N PRO A 40 5.19 10.14 -14.93
CA PRO A 40 4.97 11.57 -15.10
C PRO A 40 4.45 12.22 -13.81
N ALA A 41 4.76 13.50 -13.64
CA ALA A 41 4.14 14.35 -12.62
C ALA A 41 2.62 14.44 -12.85
N GLY A 42 2.20 14.52 -14.11
CA GLY A 42 0.81 14.65 -14.50
C GLY A 42 0.14 15.91 -13.94
N PHE A 43 -1.10 16.11 -14.27
CA PHE A 43 -1.90 17.21 -13.74
C PHE A 43 -2.84 16.73 -12.64
N ARG A 44 -3.04 17.54 -11.61
CA ARG A 44 -3.97 17.22 -10.53
C ARG A 44 -5.41 17.07 -11.03
N SER A 45 -5.80 17.85 -12.04
CA SER A 45 -7.14 17.82 -12.65
C SER A 45 -7.44 16.53 -13.43
N GLU A 46 -6.44 15.68 -13.68
CA GLU A 46 -6.67 14.41 -14.35
C GLU A 46 -7.49 13.49 -13.46
N GLN A 47 -8.64 13.07 -13.95
CA GLN A 47 -9.44 12.01 -13.36
C GLN A 47 -9.19 10.71 -14.14
N ASN A 48 -8.41 9.81 -13.56
CA ASN A 48 -8.16 8.50 -14.16
C ASN A 48 -8.98 7.45 -13.43
N GLY A 49 -9.84 6.75 -14.15
CA GLY A 49 -10.66 5.68 -13.60
C GLY A 49 -9.90 4.37 -13.43
N LEU A 50 -10.44 3.50 -12.58
CA LEU A 50 -9.93 2.13 -12.39
C LEU A 50 -9.86 1.31 -13.70
N SER A 51 -10.72 1.62 -14.68
CA SER A 51 -10.73 0.97 -16.00
C SER A 51 -9.39 1.09 -16.73
N GLU A 52 -8.61 2.13 -16.47
CA GLU A 52 -7.31 2.36 -17.10
C GLU A 52 -6.22 1.42 -16.60
N ILE A 53 -6.43 0.75 -15.46
CA ILE A 53 -5.56 -0.34 -14.98
C ILE A 53 -5.45 -1.46 -16.03
N PHE A 54 -6.49 -1.66 -16.83
CA PHE A 54 -6.60 -2.72 -17.82
C PHE A 54 -6.19 -2.30 -19.25
N VAL A 55 -5.72 -1.05 -19.42
CA VAL A 55 -5.25 -0.50 -20.70
C VAL A 55 -3.73 -0.34 -20.63
N PRO A 56 -2.95 -1.36 -21.09
CA PRO A 56 -1.49 -1.37 -20.91
C PRO A 56 -0.80 -0.12 -21.45
N GLU A 57 -1.20 0.34 -22.63
CA GLU A 57 -0.58 1.47 -23.33
C GLU A 57 -0.80 2.81 -22.60
N ALA A 58 -1.90 2.92 -21.86
CA ALA A 58 -2.22 4.12 -21.11
C ALA A 58 -1.59 4.13 -19.71
N ARG A 59 -1.11 3.01 -19.21
CA ARG A 59 -0.72 2.85 -17.79
C ARG A 59 0.31 3.87 -17.33
N LEU A 60 1.49 3.91 -17.94
CA LEU A 60 2.54 4.85 -17.51
C LEU A 60 2.12 6.31 -17.71
N THR A 61 1.47 6.63 -18.83
CA THR A 61 0.96 7.98 -19.10
C THR A 61 0.00 8.44 -18.01
N ARG A 62 -0.76 7.51 -17.41
CA ARG A 62 -1.69 7.78 -16.32
C ARG A 62 -1.06 7.70 -14.93
N GLY A 63 0.21 7.35 -14.83
CA GLY A 63 0.94 7.18 -13.57
C GLY A 63 0.71 5.83 -12.91
N LEU A 64 0.38 4.80 -13.69
CA LEU A 64 0.31 3.41 -13.24
C LEU A 64 1.57 2.65 -13.67
N TRP A 65 1.93 1.62 -12.90
CA TRP A 65 3.05 0.75 -13.23
C TRP A 65 2.86 0.14 -14.62
N PRO A 66 3.81 0.35 -15.57
CA PRO A 66 3.55 0.08 -16.99
C PRO A 66 3.54 -1.40 -17.36
N ASP A 67 4.41 -2.19 -16.72
CA ASP A 67 4.68 -3.56 -17.13
C ASP A 67 3.84 -4.56 -16.32
N PRO A 68 3.46 -5.72 -16.90
CA PRO A 68 2.84 -6.77 -16.13
C PRO A 68 3.84 -7.37 -15.14
N LEU A 69 3.35 -7.71 -13.95
CA LEU A 69 4.09 -8.55 -13.01
C LEU A 69 4.05 -10.00 -13.50
N HIS A 70 5.18 -10.68 -13.44
CA HIS A 70 5.26 -12.12 -13.65
C HIS A 70 5.17 -12.81 -12.30
N VAL A 71 4.08 -13.48 -12.04
CA VAL A 71 3.82 -14.05 -10.71
C VAL A 71 3.65 -15.55 -10.80
N THR A 72 4.25 -16.26 -9.85
CA THR A 72 4.06 -17.69 -9.66
C THR A 72 3.46 -17.89 -8.28
N VAL A 73 2.19 -18.32 -8.22
CA VAL A 73 1.48 -18.60 -6.97
C VAL A 73 1.15 -20.09 -6.89
N ASP A 74 1.62 -20.79 -5.84
CA ASP A 74 1.48 -22.25 -5.68
C ASP A 74 1.89 -23.02 -6.96
N GLY A 75 2.99 -22.61 -7.62
CA GLY A 75 3.52 -23.22 -8.84
C GLY A 75 2.78 -22.88 -10.14
N ARG A 76 1.76 -22.01 -10.09
CA ARG A 76 1.04 -21.53 -11.27
C ARG A 76 1.54 -20.15 -11.65
N SER A 77 2.08 -20.04 -12.85
CA SER A 77 2.59 -18.76 -13.38
C SER A 77 1.54 -18.03 -14.20
N GLU A 78 1.41 -16.74 -13.96
CA GLU A 78 0.56 -15.84 -14.73
C GLU A 78 1.21 -14.45 -14.84
N GLN A 79 0.70 -13.66 -15.77
CA GLN A 79 1.01 -12.24 -15.88
C GLN A 79 -0.20 -11.42 -15.43
N LEU A 80 0.03 -10.40 -14.61
CA LEU A 80 -1.04 -9.53 -14.14
C LEU A 80 -0.61 -8.07 -14.08
N TYR A 81 -1.52 -7.17 -14.41
CA TYR A 81 -1.36 -5.74 -14.19
C TYR A 81 -1.82 -5.39 -12.77
N ALA A 82 -0.89 -5.22 -11.86
CA ALA A 82 -1.20 -4.85 -10.48
C ALA A 82 -1.65 -3.38 -10.38
N PRO A 83 -2.48 -3.02 -9.37
CA PRO A 83 -2.91 -1.65 -9.11
C PRO A 83 -1.81 -0.83 -8.43
N LEU A 84 -0.63 -0.81 -9.04
CA LEU A 84 0.55 -0.10 -8.54
C LEU A 84 0.71 1.22 -9.28
N GLY A 85 1.06 2.27 -8.55
CA GLY A 85 1.37 3.58 -9.10
C GLY A 85 2.84 3.67 -9.53
N ALA A 86 3.07 4.42 -10.62
CA ALA A 86 4.36 4.80 -11.16
C ALA A 86 4.27 6.22 -11.72
N GLY A 87 4.01 7.16 -10.86
CA GLY A 87 3.91 8.61 -11.11
C GLY A 87 3.89 9.32 -9.78
N VAL A 88 3.87 10.65 -9.78
CA VAL A 88 3.97 11.43 -8.55
C VAL A 88 2.82 11.12 -7.58
N GLY A 89 3.18 10.69 -6.38
CA GLY A 89 2.29 10.14 -5.37
C GLY A 89 2.29 8.61 -5.31
N GLY A 90 2.90 7.93 -6.30
CA GLY A 90 2.94 6.47 -6.36
C GLY A 90 1.56 5.83 -6.29
N SER A 91 1.46 4.63 -5.72
CA SER A 91 0.18 3.91 -5.54
C SER A 91 -0.84 4.68 -4.70
N SER A 92 -0.40 5.62 -3.84
CA SER A 92 -1.31 6.41 -3.02
C SER A 92 -2.13 7.44 -3.82
N ALA A 93 -1.72 7.80 -5.04
CA ALA A 93 -2.54 8.62 -5.91
C ALA A 93 -3.89 7.95 -6.25
N PHE A 94 -3.92 6.61 -6.23
CA PHE A 94 -5.09 5.80 -6.60
C PHE A 94 -5.76 5.07 -5.42
N TYR A 95 -5.18 5.11 -4.22
CA TYR A 95 -5.64 4.34 -3.07
C TYR A 95 -6.97 4.86 -2.47
N ALA A 96 -7.55 4.08 -1.56
CA ALA A 96 -8.79 4.45 -0.87
C ALA A 96 -8.60 5.45 0.27
N ALA A 97 -7.37 5.92 0.50
CA ALA A 97 -6.98 6.83 1.58
C ALA A 97 -7.36 6.36 2.99
N THR A 98 -7.44 5.06 3.23
CA THR A 98 -7.60 4.50 4.58
C THR A 98 -6.26 4.54 5.29
N LEU A 99 -6.23 5.22 6.44
CA LEU A 99 -5.02 5.55 7.21
C LEU A 99 -5.20 5.11 8.67
N GLU A 100 -5.46 3.82 8.86
CA GLU A 100 -5.65 3.21 10.17
C GLU A 100 -4.30 3.01 10.89
N ARG A 101 -4.26 3.32 12.18
CA ARG A 101 -3.12 2.95 13.04
C ARG A 101 -3.24 1.46 13.40
N PRO A 102 -2.14 0.68 13.37
CA PRO A 102 -2.15 -0.68 13.88
C PRO A 102 -2.39 -0.72 15.40
N GLU A 103 -2.65 -1.91 15.92
CA GLU A 103 -2.72 -2.17 17.35
C GLU A 103 -1.34 -2.59 17.89
N ARG A 104 -1.19 -2.54 19.22
CA ARG A 104 0.05 -2.93 19.90
C ARG A 104 0.51 -4.33 19.51
N HIS A 105 -0.39 -5.27 19.40
CA HIS A 105 -0.08 -6.66 19.04
C HIS A 105 0.47 -6.85 17.62
N ASP A 106 0.37 -5.84 16.76
CA ASP A 106 1.01 -5.91 15.44
C ASP A 106 2.51 -5.65 15.49
N LEU A 107 2.98 -4.92 16.52
CA LEU A 107 4.37 -4.54 16.67
C LEU A 107 5.03 -5.28 17.84
N ASP A 108 4.31 -5.48 18.93
CA ASP A 108 4.83 -6.01 20.19
C ASP A 108 4.18 -7.36 20.55
N SER A 109 4.82 -8.14 21.41
CA SER A 109 4.18 -9.26 22.11
C SER A 109 3.27 -8.71 23.20
N VAL A 110 2.04 -9.24 23.34
CA VAL A 110 1.06 -8.79 24.32
C VAL A 110 0.40 -9.96 25.03
N ASP A 111 0.05 -9.78 26.31
CA ASP A 111 -0.79 -10.69 27.10
C ASP A 111 -0.37 -12.17 27.03
N GLY A 112 0.92 -12.46 27.13
CA GLY A 112 1.46 -13.80 27.03
C GLY A 112 1.37 -14.43 25.62
N LYS A 113 1.00 -13.65 24.61
CA LYS A 113 0.94 -14.05 23.21
C LYS A 113 2.18 -13.51 22.50
N PRO A 114 3.14 -14.35 22.11
CA PRO A 114 4.33 -13.90 21.44
C PRO A 114 3.99 -13.36 20.04
N HIS A 115 4.68 -12.29 19.66
CA HIS A 115 4.60 -11.79 18.29
C HIS A 115 5.24 -12.82 17.32
N PRO A 116 4.67 -13.06 16.11
CA PRO A 116 5.13 -14.12 15.19
C PRO A 116 6.60 -13.99 14.76
N THR A 117 7.16 -12.80 14.79
CA THR A 117 8.56 -12.53 14.41
C THR A 117 9.41 -12.06 15.60
N GLY A 118 8.95 -12.29 16.84
CA GLY A 118 9.62 -11.81 18.05
C GLY A 118 9.35 -10.34 18.40
N GLY A 119 8.53 -9.65 17.63
CA GLY A 119 8.26 -8.22 17.73
C GLY A 119 9.00 -7.40 16.68
N TRP A 120 8.54 -6.17 16.47
CA TRP A 120 9.24 -5.22 15.64
C TRP A 120 10.43 -4.60 16.40
N PRO A 121 11.52 -4.20 15.74
CA PRO A 121 12.68 -3.61 16.43
C PRO A 121 12.39 -2.22 17.03
N VAL A 122 11.26 -1.61 16.67
CA VAL A 122 10.74 -0.36 17.22
C VAL A 122 9.35 -0.63 17.77
N SER A 123 9.16 -0.45 19.07
CA SER A 123 7.92 -0.79 19.78
C SER A 123 6.74 0.12 19.37
N PHE A 124 5.53 -0.30 19.68
CA PHE A 124 4.31 0.48 19.47
C PHE A 124 4.40 1.86 20.16
N ASP A 125 4.90 1.92 21.40
CA ASP A 125 5.03 3.18 22.14
C ASP A 125 6.03 4.13 21.48
N ALA A 126 7.16 3.61 21.00
CA ALA A 126 8.15 4.40 20.28
C ALA A 126 7.63 4.91 18.91
N MET A 127 6.69 4.18 18.29
CA MET A 127 6.05 4.60 17.04
C MET A 127 4.89 5.58 17.25
N THR A 128 4.23 5.59 18.41
CA THR A 128 3.02 6.38 18.68
C THR A 128 3.17 7.88 18.38
N PRO A 129 4.25 8.59 18.76
CA PRO A 129 4.44 9.99 18.40
C PRO A 129 4.49 10.24 16.88
N TYR A 130 5.06 9.29 16.14
CA TYR A 130 5.15 9.39 14.68
C TYR A 130 3.83 9.08 13.98
N TYR A 131 2.99 8.20 14.54
CA TYR A 131 1.60 8.03 14.09
C TYR A 131 0.81 9.32 14.24
N ALA A 132 0.95 10.04 15.35
CA ALA A 132 0.30 11.33 15.56
C ALA A 132 0.78 12.38 14.54
N LYS A 133 2.09 12.50 14.31
CA LYS A 133 2.68 13.39 13.29
C LYS A 133 2.18 13.02 11.87
N ALA A 134 2.17 11.74 11.53
CA ALA A 134 1.68 11.27 10.24
C ALA A 134 0.18 11.54 10.05
N ALA A 135 -0.65 11.31 11.08
CA ALA A 135 -2.07 11.61 11.03
C ALA A 135 -2.33 13.11 10.80
N ALA A 136 -1.56 13.98 11.46
CA ALA A 136 -1.62 15.42 11.24
C ALA A 136 -1.22 15.81 9.80
N GLN A 137 -0.09 15.28 9.30
CA GLN A 137 0.42 15.55 7.95
C GLN A 137 -0.57 15.10 6.86
N TYR A 138 -1.16 13.92 7.01
CA TYR A 138 -2.12 13.35 6.07
C TYR A 138 -3.57 13.75 6.37
N ARG A 139 -3.80 14.71 7.28
CA ARG A 139 -5.12 15.24 7.65
C ARG A 139 -6.13 14.12 7.88
N VAL A 140 -5.80 13.17 8.75
CA VAL A 140 -6.65 12.01 8.98
C VAL A 140 -7.91 12.42 9.72
N TYR A 141 -9.06 12.11 9.12
CA TYR A 141 -10.40 12.27 9.68
C TYR A 141 -10.87 10.93 10.23
N GLY A 142 -11.66 10.95 11.30
CA GLY A 142 -12.23 9.75 11.89
C GLY A 142 -12.68 9.96 13.32
N SER A 143 -13.24 8.94 13.93
CA SER A 143 -13.56 8.92 15.36
C SER A 143 -12.67 7.91 16.10
N PRO A 144 -12.52 8.02 17.43
CA PRO A 144 -11.86 6.99 18.22
C PRO A 144 -12.45 5.61 17.93
N ASP A 145 -11.60 4.60 17.83
CA ASP A 145 -12.00 3.20 17.81
C ASP A 145 -12.42 2.79 19.23
N PRO A 146 -13.67 2.30 19.45
CA PRO A 146 -14.12 1.91 20.77
C PRO A 146 -13.37 0.74 21.41
N LEU A 147 -12.68 -0.07 20.61
CA LEU A 147 -11.94 -1.25 21.04
C LEU A 147 -10.42 -1.08 20.98
N GLY A 148 -9.97 0.08 20.48
CA GLY A 148 -8.55 0.31 20.19
C GLY A 148 -7.77 0.90 21.36
N GLU A 149 -6.46 0.99 21.16
CA GLU A 149 -5.52 1.75 21.99
C GLU A 149 -5.92 3.24 22.07
N PRO A 150 -5.48 3.99 23.10
CA PRO A 150 -5.78 5.42 23.21
C PRO A 150 -5.59 6.15 21.89
N PRO A 151 -6.55 6.98 21.45
CA PRO A 151 -6.55 7.56 20.12
C PRO A 151 -5.38 8.53 19.91
N ILE A 152 -4.84 8.57 18.69
CA ILE A 152 -4.04 9.69 18.23
C ILE A 152 -4.95 10.85 17.84
N PRO A 153 -4.45 12.10 17.80
CA PRO A 153 -5.24 13.25 17.34
C PRO A 153 -5.76 13.04 15.91
N LEU A 154 -7.07 13.10 15.74
CA LEU A 154 -7.77 12.99 14.46
C LEU A 154 -8.58 14.26 14.20
N ARG A 155 -8.86 14.54 12.92
CA ARG A 155 -9.83 15.57 12.54
C ARG A 155 -11.24 15.03 12.70
N ALA A 156 -12.19 15.90 13.03
CA ALA A 156 -13.60 15.52 13.11
C ALA A 156 -14.06 14.95 11.75
N PRO A 157 -14.69 13.76 11.75
CA PRO A 157 -15.18 13.16 10.52
C PRO A 157 -16.34 13.96 9.95
N PRO A 158 -16.57 13.89 8.61
CA PRO A 158 -17.79 14.44 8.02
C PRO A 158 -19.04 13.74 8.56
N ASP A 159 -20.18 14.42 8.47
CA ASP A 159 -21.47 13.85 8.86
C ASP A 159 -21.77 12.56 8.07
N LEU A 160 -22.41 11.62 8.75
CA LEU A 160 -22.86 10.38 8.15
C LEU A 160 -24.04 10.64 7.20
N SER A 161 -24.00 10.01 6.06
CA SER A 161 -25.17 9.90 5.19
C SER A 161 -26.24 9.00 5.83
N ALA A 162 -27.49 9.08 5.34
CA ALA A 162 -28.57 8.25 5.86
C ALA A 162 -28.26 6.73 5.78
N THR A 163 -27.61 6.28 4.70
CA THR A 163 -27.16 4.89 4.57
C THR A 163 -26.10 4.54 5.63
N GLU A 164 -25.13 5.41 5.84
CA GLU A 164 -24.03 5.20 6.79
C GLU A 164 -24.58 5.16 8.24
N SER A 165 -25.42 6.12 8.61
CA SER A 165 -26.07 6.16 9.93
C SER A 165 -26.88 4.90 10.20
N ALA A 166 -27.75 4.51 9.27
CA ALA A 166 -28.57 3.31 9.41
C ALA A 166 -27.74 2.02 9.56
N LEU A 167 -26.60 1.93 8.84
CA LEU A 167 -25.69 0.79 8.98
C LEU A 167 -24.98 0.81 10.34
N MET A 168 -24.43 1.95 10.77
CA MET A 168 -23.75 2.05 12.06
C MET A 168 -24.70 1.70 13.20
N ASP A 169 -25.92 2.26 13.21
CA ASP A 169 -26.96 1.95 14.21
C ASP A 169 -27.33 0.46 14.21
N SER A 170 -27.46 -0.14 13.04
CA SER A 170 -27.79 -1.56 12.91
C SER A 170 -26.68 -2.47 13.44
N LEU A 171 -25.42 -2.14 13.14
CA LEU A 171 -24.25 -2.86 13.63
C LEU A 171 -24.09 -2.72 15.14
N THR A 172 -24.27 -1.51 15.67
CA THR A 172 -24.21 -1.25 17.11
C THR A 172 -25.30 -2.02 17.86
N ARG A 173 -26.54 -2.04 17.36
CA ARG A 173 -27.61 -2.85 17.96
C ARG A 173 -27.32 -4.36 17.92
N ALA A 174 -26.50 -4.82 17.00
CA ALA A 174 -26.04 -6.20 16.93
C ALA A 174 -24.85 -6.51 17.85
N GLY A 175 -24.41 -5.55 18.67
CA GLY A 175 -23.30 -5.68 19.61
C GLY A 175 -21.92 -5.56 18.96
N LEU A 176 -21.84 -4.98 17.75
CA LEU A 176 -20.59 -4.62 17.10
C LEU A 176 -20.21 -3.16 17.42
N HIS A 177 -18.96 -2.81 17.21
CA HIS A 177 -18.38 -1.52 17.57
C HIS A 177 -17.91 -0.74 16.33
N PRO A 178 -18.85 -0.31 15.44
CA PRO A 178 -18.47 0.47 14.27
C PRO A 178 -18.02 1.88 14.70
N TYR A 179 -17.05 2.40 13.96
CA TYR A 179 -16.57 3.77 14.14
C TYR A 179 -16.33 4.42 12.78
N HIS A 180 -16.19 5.76 12.76
CA HIS A 180 -15.81 6.46 11.55
C HIS A 180 -14.40 6.07 11.15
N ALA A 181 -14.28 5.40 10.00
CA ALA A 181 -13.02 4.93 9.43
C ALA A 181 -12.00 6.08 9.35
N HIS A 182 -10.75 5.80 9.72
CA HIS A 182 -9.67 6.75 9.63
C HIS A 182 -9.24 6.92 8.17
N THR A 183 -9.52 8.09 7.61
CA THR A 183 -9.27 8.37 6.19
C THR A 183 -8.62 9.73 5.98
N GLY A 184 -7.70 9.80 5.00
CA GLY A 184 -7.17 11.06 4.50
C GLY A 184 -8.09 11.70 3.45
N LEU A 185 -9.41 11.69 3.68
CA LEU A 185 -10.45 12.22 2.79
C LEU A 185 -11.24 13.32 3.47
N GLU A 186 -11.15 14.54 2.95
CA GLU A 186 -11.89 15.69 3.47
C GLU A 186 -13.40 15.62 3.15
N ARG A 187 -13.80 14.80 2.16
CA ARG A 187 -15.19 14.64 1.72
C ARG A 187 -15.92 15.94 1.41
N LEU A 188 -15.27 16.81 0.67
CA LEU A 188 -15.92 18.05 0.18
C LEU A 188 -17.22 17.74 -0.60
N PRO A 189 -18.19 18.68 -0.67
CA PRO A 189 -19.41 18.48 -1.44
C PRO A 189 -19.14 17.93 -2.85
N GLY A 190 -19.87 16.89 -3.26
CA GLY A 190 -19.65 16.17 -4.52
C GLY A 190 -18.41 15.27 -4.52
N CYS A 191 -17.89 14.86 -3.35
CA CYS A 191 -16.79 13.90 -3.24
C CYS A 191 -17.24 12.52 -3.73
N ALA A 192 -16.48 11.97 -4.71
CA ALA A 192 -16.71 10.63 -5.26
C ALA A 192 -15.90 9.53 -4.54
N THR A 193 -15.32 9.82 -3.35
CA THR A 193 -14.43 8.96 -2.56
C THR A 193 -13.15 8.49 -3.27
N CYS A 194 -13.01 8.74 -4.55
CA CYS A 194 -11.80 8.61 -5.40
C CYS A 194 -10.98 7.32 -5.26
N LEU A 195 -11.58 6.18 -4.92
CA LEU A 195 -10.89 4.89 -5.00
C LEU A 195 -10.56 4.57 -6.46
N GLY A 196 -9.29 4.29 -6.74
CA GLY A 196 -8.79 4.03 -8.09
C GLY A 196 -8.68 5.27 -8.99
N HIS A 197 -8.91 6.47 -8.44
CA HIS A 197 -8.85 7.73 -9.18
C HIS A 197 -7.91 8.71 -8.51
N LYS A 198 -7.21 9.55 -9.28
CA LYS A 198 -6.55 10.74 -8.76
C LYS A 198 -7.59 11.74 -8.26
N CYS A 199 -7.29 12.45 -7.17
CA CYS A 199 -8.19 13.49 -6.68
C CYS A 199 -7.88 14.83 -7.34
N PRO A 200 -8.81 15.43 -8.11
CA PRO A 200 -8.57 16.70 -8.80
C PRO A 200 -8.57 17.90 -7.84
N ARG A 201 -9.14 17.76 -6.63
CA ARG A 201 -9.38 18.87 -5.70
C ARG A 201 -8.43 18.90 -4.49
N ALA A 202 -7.39 18.08 -4.44
CA ALA A 202 -6.48 17.97 -3.30
C ALA A 202 -7.15 17.64 -1.94
N CYS A 203 -8.36 17.08 -1.96
CA CYS A 203 -9.07 16.68 -0.74
C CYS A 203 -8.77 15.24 -0.30
N LYS A 204 -8.07 14.47 -1.14
CA LYS A 204 -7.47 13.18 -0.79
C LYS A 204 -5.99 13.38 -0.53
N MET A 205 -5.53 13.08 0.68
CA MET A 205 -4.12 13.15 1.04
C MET A 205 -3.40 11.89 0.54
N ASP A 206 -2.35 12.09 -0.20
CA ASP A 206 -1.49 11.06 -0.78
C ASP A 206 -0.02 11.50 -0.74
N GLY A 207 0.90 10.71 -1.25
CA GLY A 207 2.32 11.06 -1.30
C GLY A 207 2.61 12.36 -2.03
N ARG A 208 1.79 12.73 -3.03
CA ARG A 208 1.88 14.00 -3.73
C ARG A 208 1.38 15.15 -2.86
N SER A 209 0.11 15.06 -2.39
CA SER A 209 -0.59 16.15 -1.69
C SER A 209 -0.02 16.44 -0.30
N ALA A 210 0.34 15.39 0.45
CA ALA A 210 0.86 15.50 1.79
C ALA A 210 2.39 15.52 1.86
N GLY A 211 3.07 15.17 0.78
CA GLY A 211 4.53 15.02 0.74
C GLY A 211 5.20 15.90 -0.29
N VAL A 212 5.17 15.50 -1.58
CA VAL A 212 5.97 16.13 -2.63
C VAL A 212 5.64 17.61 -2.83
N GLU A 213 4.37 17.97 -2.99
CA GLU A 213 3.99 19.37 -3.22
C GLU A 213 4.40 20.30 -2.07
N PRO A 214 4.16 19.96 -0.79
CA PRO A 214 4.68 20.75 0.32
C PRO A 214 6.22 20.82 0.37
N ALA A 215 6.92 19.74 0.01
CA ALA A 215 8.39 19.75 -0.06
C ALA A 215 8.89 20.74 -1.11
N LEU A 216 8.30 20.72 -2.31
CA LEU A 216 8.64 21.67 -3.39
C LEU A 216 8.39 23.12 -2.97
N ALA A 217 7.33 23.37 -2.21
CA ALA A 217 6.98 24.70 -1.72
C ALA A 217 8.02 25.27 -0.71
N THR A 218 8.88 24.46 -0.11
CA THR A 218 9.97 24.93 0.75
C THR A 218 11.11 25.60 -0.04
N GLY A 219 11.22 25.35 -1.35
CA GLY A 219 12.37 25.76 -2.17
C GLY A 219 13.60 24.85 -2.01
N ASN A 220 13.61 23.91 -1.06
CA ASN A 220 14.72 22.98 -0.80
C ASN A 220 14.58 21.64 -1.53
N ALA A 221 13.46 21.40 -2.21
CA ALA A 221 13.23 20.18 -2.96
C ALA A 221 13.05 20.44 -4.45
N THR A 222 13.47 19.47 -5.27
CA THR A 222 13.25 19.44 -6.72
C THR A 222 12.67 18.09 -7.10
N LEU A 223 11.80 18.07 -8.11
CA LEU A 223 11.23 16.86 -8.68
C LEU A 223 11.81 16.62 -10.07
N LEU A 224 12.33 15.41 -10.28
CA LEU A 224 12.71 14.88 -11.58
C LEU A 224 11.76 13.72 -11.92
N ASP A 225 10.72 14.01 -12.68
CA ASP A 225 9.76 13.01 -13.17
C ASP A 225 10.22 12.37 -14.48
N ARG A 226 9.54 11.30 -14.96
CA ARG A 226 9.92 10.51 -16.12
C ARG A 226 11.39 10.06 -16.07
N ALA A 227 11.87 9.80 -14.87
CA ALA A 227 13.24 9.46 -14.55
C ALA A 227 13.30 8.08 -13.87
N ARG A 228 13.49 7.05 -14.66
CA ARG A 228 13.55 5.67 -14.19
C ARG A 228 14.96 5.31 -13.73
N VAL A 229 15.16 5.16 -12.42
CA VAL A 229 16.42 4.62 -11.88
C VAL A 229 16.59 3.18 -12.33
N THR A 230 17.72 2.89 -12.96
CA THR A 230 18.01 1.58 -13.54
C THR A 230 19.03 0.80 -12.73
N ARG A 231 19.93 1.48 -12.01
CA ARG A 231 21.00 0.85 -11.24
C ARG A 231 21.53 1.75 -10.13
N LEU A 232 22.04 1.14 -9.07
CA LEU A 232 22.81 1.77 -8.00
C LEU A 232 24.29 1.44 -8.19
N GLY A 233 25.11 2.45 -8.44
CA GLY A 233 26.57 2.30 -8.50
C GLY A 233 27.16 2.34 -7.09
N THR A 234 28.09 1.43 -6.79
CA THR A 234 28.73 1.32 -5.47
C THR A 234 30.21 1.65 -5.51
N ASN A 235 30.72 2.15 -4.38
CA ASN A 235 32.14 2.21 -4.08
C ASN A 235 32.33 1.65 -2.65
N GLY A 236 32.81 0.40 -2.57
CA GLY A 236 32.85 -0.33 -1.33
C GLY A 236 31.45 -0.48 -0.73
N ASP A 237 31.29 -0.08 0.53
CA ASP A 237 30.03 -0.15 1.29
C ASP A 237 29.24 1.17 1.25
N THR A 238 29.33 1.91 0.14
CA THR A 238 28.55 3.13 -0.12
C THR A 238 27.99 3.16 -1.52
N ILE A 239 26.81 3.77 -1.70
CA ILE A 239 26.32 4.16 -3.02
C ILE A 239 27.09 5.39 -3.45
N SER A 240 27.73 5.32 -4.61
CA SER A 240 28.46 6.43 -5.23
C SER A 240 27.58 7.27 -6.15
N HIS A 241 26.65 6.65 -6.86
CA HIS A 241 25.72 7.32 -7.79
C HIS A 241 24.51 6.44 -8.09
N VAL A 242 23.50 7.03 -8.68
CA VAL A 242 22.39 6.31 -9.31
C VAL A 242 22.45 6.50 -10.82
N GLU A 243 22.22 5.42 -11.56
CA GLU A 243 22.03 5.43 -13.01
C GLU A 243 20.54 5.46 -13.31
N LEU A 244 20.12 6.28 -14.24
CA LEU A 244 18.73 6.45 -14.61
C LEU A 244 18.57 6.74 -16.10
N ILE A 245 17.36 6.54 -16.59
CA ILE A 245 16.93 7.00 -17.91
C ILE A 245 15.91 8.11 -17.68
N HIS A 246 16.22 9.31 -18.18
CA HIS A 246 15.33 10.46 -18.13
C HIS A 246 15.00 10.89 -19.56
N ASP A 247 13.71 10.88 -19.91
CA ASP A 247 13.22 11.15 -21.27
C ASP A 247 14.00 10.35 -22.35
N GLY A 248 14.27 9.07 -22.08
CA GLY A 248 15.00 8.18 -22.98
C GLY A 248 16.53 8.33 -22.96
N VAL A 249 17.09 9.31 -22.24
CA VAL A 249 18.53 9.58 -22.19
C VAL A 249 19.14 9.03 -20.90
N PRO A 250 20.21 8.20 -20.97
CA PRO A 250 20.96 7.76 -19.80
C PRO A 250 21.58 8.94 -19.06
N ARG A 251 21.45 8.96 -17.73
CA ARG A 251 21.96 9.99 -16.84
C ARG A 251 22.52 9.37 -15.56
N ARG A 252 23.33 10.15 -14.83
CA ARG A 252 23.82 9.82 -13.49
C ARG A 252 23.54 10.97 -12.54
N LEU A 253 23.27 10.63 -11.28
CA LEU A 253 23.05 11.58 -10.19
C LEU A 253 23.85 11.13 -8.97
N THR A 254 24.34 12.10 -8.22
CA THR A 254 25.09 11.87 -6.99
C THR A 254 24.46 12.61 -5.81
N ALA A 255 24.54 11.99 -4.63
CA ALA A 255 24.09 12.60 -3.38
C ALA A 255 24.92 12.09 -2.20
N ARG A 256 24.79 12.75 -1.06
CA ARG A 256 25.34 12.26 0.20
C ARG A 256 24.56 11.06 0.73
N ARG A 257 23.24 11.03 0.55
CA ARG A 257 22.31 10.00 1.04
C ARG A 257 21.37 9.56 -0.06
N TYR A 258 21.07 8.28 -0.08
CA TYR A 258 20.13 7.67 -1.01
C TYR A 258 18.99 7.01 -0.24
N ILE A 259 17.76 7.26 -0.66
CA ILE A 259 16.56 6.81 0.03
C ILE A 259 15.68 6.06 -0.97
N LEU A 260 15.52 4.76 -0.77
CA LEU A 260 14.62 3.93 -1.56
C LEU A 260 13.18 4.08 -1.03
N ALA A 261 12.27 4.38 -1.93
CA ALA A 261 10.85 4.51 -1.72
C ALA A 261 10.04 3.98 -2.92
N GLY A 262 10.61 3.03 -3.66
CA GLY A 262 10.03 2.41 -4.86
C GLY A 262 8.96 1.36 -4.58
N GLY A 263 8.58 1.16 -3.32
CA GLY A 263 7.61 0.16 -2.89
C GLY A 263 8.21 -1.23 -2.73
N ALA A 264 7.49 -2.13 -2.03
CA ALA A 264 8.02 -3.43 -1.64
C ALA A 264 8.26 -4.42 -2.81
N LEU A 265 7.91 -4.04 -4.02
CA LEU A 265 8.29 -4.80 -5.23
C LEU A 265 9.44 -4.10 -5.98
N GLY A 266 9.39 -2.78 -6.14
CA GLY A 266 10.37 -2.02 -6.91
C GLY A 266 11.71 -1.85 -6.18
N SER A 267 11.71 -1.56 -4.88
CA SER A 267 12.94 -1.35 -4.11
C SER A 267 13.83 -2.59 -4.05
N PRO A 268 13.34 -3.80 -3.68
CA PRO A 268 14.17 -5.00 -3.74
C PRO A 268 14.59 -5.37 -5.16
N HIS A 269 13.71 -5.18 -6.15
CA HIS A 269 14.05 -5.43 -7.55
C HIS A 269 15.23 -4.56 -8.00
N LEU A 270 15.25 -3.26 -7.65
CA LEU A 270 16.35 -2.37 -7.95
C LEU A 270 17.66 -2.81 -7.28
N LEU A 271 17.61 -3.26 -6.02
CA LEU A 271 18.80 -3.76 -5.31
C LEU A 271 19.35 -5.03 -5.98
N LEU A 272 18.49 -5.99 -6.32
CA LEU A 272 18.88 -7.24 -6.97
C LEU A 272 19.50 -6.98 -8.35
N LYS A 273 18.87 -6.16 -9.19
CA LYS A 273 19.38 -5.85 -10.53
C LYS A 273 20.63 -4.96 -10.52
N SER A 274 20.95 -4.34 -9.40
CA SER A 274 22.19 -3.57 -9.21
C SER A 274 23.41 -4.45 -8.89
N ALA A 275 23.29 -5.78 -9.04
CA ALA A 275 24.40 -6.72 -8.84
C ALA A 275 25.63 -6.31 -9.64
N ASN A 276 26.81 -6.44 -9.02
CA ASN A 276 28.11 -6.15 -9.59
C ASN A 276 29.18 -7.06 -8.96
N GLU A 277 30.45 -6.89 -9.32
CA GLU A 277 31.53 -7.74 -8.82
C GLU A 277 31.64 -7.75 -7.29
N ALA A 278 31.50 -6.58 -6.62
CA ALA A 278 31.53 -6.47 -5.17
C ALA A 278 30.23 -6.98 -4.49
N TRP A 279 29.14 -7.02 -5.23
CA TRP A 279 27.78 -7.37 -4.79
C TRP A 279 27.11 -8.36 -5.75
N PRO A 280 27.63 -9.58 -5.92
CA PRO A 280 27.17 -10.51 -6.96
C PRO A 280 25.72 -10.97 -6.83
N SER A 281 25.16 -10.93 -5.61
CA SER A 281 23.76 -11.30 -5.31
C SER A 281 22.82 -10.08 -5.21
N GLY A 282 23.28 -8.89 -5.61
CA GLY A 282 22.55 -7.63 -5.45
C GLY A 282 23.12 -6.73 -4.35
N VAL A 283 22.98 -5.43 -4.52
CA VAL A 283 23.46 -4.43 -3.56
C VAL A 283 22.73 -4.58 -2.22
N ALA A 284 23.46 -4.44 -1.11
CA ALA A 284 22.98 -4.61 0.26
C ALA A 284 22.40 -6.02 0.56
N ASN A 285 22.87 -7.05 -0.13
CA ASN A 285 22.31 -8.41 -0.05
C ASN A 285 23.32 -9.47 0.46
N ARG A 286 24.22 -9.12 1.38
CA ARG A 286 25.12 -10.12 2.01
C ARG A 286 24.35 -11.15 2.83
N SER A 287 23.20 -10.79 3.38
CA SER A 287 22.32 -11.70 4.10
C SER A 287 21.55 -12.68 3.20
N GLY A 288 21.45 -12.41 1.89
CA GLY A 288 20.59 -13.16 0.96
C GLY A 288 19.09 -12.93 1.18
N LEU A 289 18.70 -11.89 1.94
CA LEU A 289 17.32 -11.62 2.34
C LEU A 289 16.63 -10.54 1.47
N VAL A 290 17.34 -9.83 0.61
CA VAL A 290 16.75 -8.87 -0.31
C VAL A 290 15.71 -9.56 -1.19
N GLY A 291 14.50 -9.03 -1.19
CA GLY A 291 13.35 -9.56 -1.92
C GLY A 291 12.56 -10.64 -1.20
N ARG A 292 13.09 -11.28 -0.14
CA ARG A 292 12.43 -12.35 0.61
C ARG A 292 11.42 -11.82 1.64
N ASN A 293 10.59 -12.72 2.17
CA ASN A 293 9.53 -12.42 3.15
C ASN A 293 8.44 -11.48 2.59
N LEU A 294 8.19 -11.57 1.29
CA LEU A 294 7.09 -10.84 0.66
C LEU A 294 5.77 -11.25 1.28
N MET A 295 5.02 -10.26 1.71
CA MET A 295 3.68 -10.40 2.28
C MET A 295 2.69 -9.53 1.51
N PHE A 296 1.42 -9.95 1.57
CA PHE A 296 0.27 -9.16 1.15
C PHE A 296 -0.78 -9.17 2.25
N HIS A 297 -1.78 -8.31 2.16
CA HIS A 297 -3.04 -8.61 2.83
C HIS A 297 -3.85 -9.59 1.99
N VAL A 298 -4.61 -10.44 2.67
CA VAL A 298 -5.63 -11.25 2.01
C VAL A 298 -6.98 -10.59 2.19
N ASN A 299 -7.58 -10.21 1.08
CA ASN A 299 -8.88 -9.57 1.06
C ASN A 299 -10.01 -10.61 1.23
N LYS A 300 -10.99 -10.28 2.08
CA LYS A 300 -12.26 -10.97 2.08
C LYS A 300 -13.40 -9.98 1.89
N MET A 301 -13.83 -9.85 0.65
CA MET A 301 -14.94 -8.96 0.32
C MET A 301 -16.30 -9.60 0.62
N PHE A 302 -17.24 -8.74 1.03
CA PHE A 302 -18.64 -9.10 1.18
C PHE A 302 -19.54 -7.87 0.99
N ALA A 303 -20.75 -8.11 0.54
CA ALA A 303 -21.80 -7.11 0.45
C ALA A 303 -22.66 -7.12 1.71
N LEU A 304 -23.03 -5.94 2.19
CA LEU A 304 -23.91 -5.74 3.33
C LEU A 304 -25.00 -4.74 2.92
N TRP A 305 -26.27 -5.08 3.19
CA TRP A 305 -27.41 -4.22 2.89
C TRP A 305 -27.85 -3.46 4.14
N PRO A 306 -28.13 -2.15 4.02
CA PRO A 306 -28.83 -1.42 5.06
C PRO A 306 -30.25 -2.01 5.24
N GLN A 307 -30.91 -1.64 6.30
CA GLN A 307 -32.29 -2.05 6.57
C GLN A 307 -33.20 -1.60 5.41
N ARG A 308 -34.28 -2.37 5.17
CA ARG A 308 -35.27 -2.01 4.15
C ARG A 308 -35.88 -0.65 4.46
N GLY A 309 -36.05 0.17 3.44
CA GLY A 309 -36.59 1.53 3.57
C GLY A 309 -35.54 2.59 3.86
N THR A 310 -34.27 2.24 4.10
CA THR A 310 -33.19 3.23 4.22
C THR A 310 -33.01 3.96 2.89
N PRO A 311 -33.00 5.31 2.88
CA PRO A 311 -32.68 6.08 1.69
C PRO A 311 -31.30 5.72 1.14
N ASP A 312 -31.19 5.62 -0.17
CA ASP A 312 -29.94 5.34 -0.83
C ASP A 312 -29.10 6.60 -0.97
N SER A 313 -28.03 6.71 -0.19
CA SER A 313 -27.13 7.87 -0.15
C SER A 313 -25.80 7.66 -0.86
N GLY A 314 -25.66 6.61 -1.65
CA GLY A 314 -24.41 6.33 -2.34
C GLY A 314 -23.54 5.27 -1.66
N ALA A 315 -22.33 5.08 -2.18
CA ALA A 315 -21.35 4.17 -1.60
C ALA A 315 -20.77 4.75 -0.30
N THR A 316 -20.58 3.90 0.72
CA THR A 316 -19.98 4.35 1.98
C THR A 316 -18.49 4.04 2.06
N LYS A 317 -17.74 4.98 2.67
CA LYS A 317 -16.35 4.81 3.09
C LYS A 317 -16.17 5.15 4.58
N ALA A 318 -17.25 5.45 5.29
CA ALA A 318 -17.21 5.99 6.64
C ALA A 318 -17.08 4.93 7.74
N ILE A 319 -17.26 3.65 7.44
CA ILE A 319 -17.42 2.63 8.49
C ILE A 319 -16.21 1.70 8.54
N SER A 320 -15.63 1.58 9.73
CA SER A 320 -14.62 0.59 10.10
C SER A 320 -15.06 -0.16 11.37
N LEU A 321 -14.58 -1.40 11.53
CA LEU A 321 -14.80 -2.25 12.70
C LEU A 321 -13.53 -3.03 13.03
N ARG A 322 -13.23 -3.19 14.32
CA ARG A 322 -12.11 -3.99 14.82
C ARG A 322 -12.53 -5.16 15.71
N ASP A 323 -13.82 -5.51 15.75
CA ASP A 323 -14.36 -6.62 16.55
C ASP A 323 -13.69 -7.98 16.29
N LEU A 324 -13.08 -8.15 15.13
CA LEU A 324 -12.33 -9.36 14.76
C LEU A 324 -10.80 -9.19 14.81
N TYR A 325 -10.32 -8.03 15.23
CA TYR A 325 -8.91 -7.70 15.25
C TYR A 325 -8.28 -8.04 16.61
N HIS A 326 -7.96 -9.31 16.80
CA HIS A 326 -7.46 -9.83 18.08
C HIS A 326 -6.06 -10.46 17.92
N PRO A 327 -5.18 -10.30 18.93
CA PRO A 327 -3.81 -10.82 18.86
C PRO A 327 -3.74 -12.34 18.69
N GLY A 328 -4.69 -13.09 19.27
CA GLY A 328 -4.65 -14.56 19.23
C GLY A 328 -5.05 -15.18 17.90
N GLN A 329 -5.75 -14.45 17.03
CA GLN A 329 -6.25 -14.95 15.75
C GLN A 329 -5.57 -14.29 14.56
N ARG A 330 -4.91 -13.15 14.76
CA ARG A 330 -4.25 -12.34 13.75
C ARG A 330 -5.13 -12.14 12.50
N PHE A 331 -6.39 -11.83 12.76
CA PHE A 331 -7.29 -11.28 11.77
C PHE A 331 -7.01 -9.78 11.63
N GLY A 332 -7.73 -9.09 10.78
CA GLY A 332 -7.55 -7.65 10.64
C GLY A 332 -8.89 -6.91 10.63
N THR A 333 -8.81 -5.65 10.30
CA THR A 333 -9.95 -4.74 10.27
C THR A 333 -10.97 -5.12 9.20
N ILE A 334 -12.23 -4.75 9.46
CA ILE A 334 -13.30 -4.75 8.49
C ILE A 334 -13.64 -3.30 8.16
N GLN A 335 -13.67 -2.96 6.88
CA GLN A 335 -13.92 -1.58 6.45
C GLN A 335 -14.80 -1.50 5.22
N ALA A 336 -15.61 -0.45 5.13
CA ALA A 336 -16.35 -0.12 3.93
C ALA A 336 -15.40 0.36 2.84
N MET A 337 -15.63 -0.09 1.59
CA MET A 337 -14.72 0.16 0.47
C MET A 337 -14.91 1.52 -0.20
N GLY A 338 -16.08 2.16 -0.06
CA GLY A 338 -16.42 3.37 -0.81
C GLY A 338 -16.72 3.09 -2.28
N ILE A 339 -17.08 1.86 -2.62
CA ILE A 339 -17.49 1.44 -3.97
C ILE A 339 -18.85 0.75 -3.92
N ARG A 340 -19.52 0.75 -5.07
CA ARG A 340 -20.69 -0.06 -5.35
C ARG A 340 -20.35 -1.03 -6.45
N ALA A 341 -21.03 -2.15 -6.45
CA ALA A 341 -20.95 -3.08 -7.56
C ALA A 341 -21.73 -2.50 -8.77
N SER A 342 -21.05 -1.71 -9.60
CA SER A 342 -21.63 -1.23 -10.85
C SER A 342 -21.85 -2.37 -11.85
N TYR A 343 -22.77 -2.19 -12.79
CA TYR A 343 -23.00 -3.18 -13.86
C TYR A 343 -21.70 -3.52 -14.61
N GLY A 344 -20.90 -2.50 -14.96
CA GLY A 344 -19.63 -2.68 -15.68
C GLY A 344 -18.60 -3.50 -14.89
N GLU A 345 -18.46 -3.21 -13.59
CA GLU A 345 -17.55 -3.96 -12.70
C GLU A 345 -18.01 -5.42 -12.54
N ILE A 346 -19.31 -5.67 -12.43
CA ILE A 346 -19.86 -7.03 -12.36
C ILE A 346 -19.59 -7.78 -13.66
N VAL A 347 -19.84 -7.17 -14.83
CA VAL A 347 -19.52 -7.77 -16.15
C VAL A 347 -18.04 -8.09 -16.23
N HIS A 348 -17.18 -7.14 -15.85
CA HIS A 348 -15.74 -7.35 -15.87
C HIS A 348 -15.32 -8.51 -14.96
N TYR A 349 -15.82 -8.55 -13.72
CA TYR A 349 -15.53 -9.64 -12.77
C TYR A 349 -15.99 -11.01 -13.32
N LEU A 350 -17.20 -11.07 -13.86
CA LEU A 350 -17.71 -12.32 -14.46
C LEU A 350 -16.88 -12.77 -15.66
N ASN A 351 -16.42 -11.82 -16.48
CA ASN A 351 -15.53 -12.13 -17.61
C ASN A 351 -14.16 -12.64 -17.15
N LEU A 352 -13.58 -12.08 -16.08
CA LEU A 352 -12.36 -12.60 -15.47
C LEU A 352 -12.54 -14.03 -14.94
N MET A 353 -13.66 -14.28 -14.25
CA MET A 353 -13.98 -15.62 -13.75
C MET A 353 -14.15 -16.62 -14.90
N LEU A 354 -14.84 -16.20 -15.96
CA LEU A 354 -15.03 -17.02 -17.17
C LEU A 354 -13.68 -17.33 -17.83
N ALA A 355 -12.81 -16.32 -18.02
CA ALA A 355 -11.50 -16.49 -18.64
C ALA A 355 -10.60 -17.49 -17.88
N ARG A 356 -10.74 -17.55 -16.55
CA ARG A 356 -10.01 -18.50 -15.68
C ARG A 356 -10.66 -19.90 -15.64
N SER A 357 -11.84 -20.07 -16.24
CA SER A 357 -12.53 -21.35 -16.31
C SER A 357 -12.23 -22.09 -17.62
N PRO A 358 -12.47 -23.42 -17.70
CA PRO A 358 -12.36 -24.16 -18.96
C PRO A 358 -13.24 -23.60 -20.09
N LEU A 359 -14.34 -22.93 -19.74
CA LEU A 359 -15.26 -22.30 -20.68
C LEU A 359 -14.78 -20.99 -21.26
N GLY A 360 -13.71 -20.40 -20.72
CA GLY A 360 -13.13 -19.14 -21.19
C GLY A 360 -12.61 -19.16 -22.63
N ARG A 361 -12.38 -20.36 -23.18
CA ARG A 361 -11.94 -20.56 -24.57
C ARG A 361 -13.08 -20.50 -25.58
N VAL A 362 -14.34 -20.53 -25.13
CA VAL A 362 -15.52 -20.51 -26.00
C VAL A 362 -15.80 -19.07 -26.46
N ARG A 363 -15.65 -18.86 -27.79
CA ARG A 363 -15.91 -17.53 -28.39
C ARG A 363 -17.34 -17.08 -28.16
N GLY A 364 -17.53 -15.83 -27.78
CA GLY A 364 -18.85 -15.22 -27.58
C GLY A 364 -19.49 -15.47 -26.22
N LEU A 365 -18.99 -16.42 -25.40
CA LEU A 365 -19.58 -16.70 -24.09
C LEU A 365 -19.43 -15.49 -23.13
N SER A 366 -18.42 -14.67 -23.32
CA SER A 366 -18.23 -13.40 -22.57
C SER A 366 -19.38 -12.40 -22.77
N GLN A 367 -20.11 -12.47 -23.89
CA GLN A 367 -21.27 -11.61 -24.11
C GLN A 367 -22.48 -12.05 -23.26
N LEU A 368 -22.58 -13.33 -22.93
CA LEU A 368 -23.65 -13.85 -22.10
C LEU A 368 -23.49 -13.48 -20.62
N THR A 369 -22.30 -13.08 -20.18
CA THR A 369 -22.07 -12.59 -18.80
C THR A 369 -22.87 -11.32 -18.49
N ARG A 370 -23.30 -10.58 -19.51
CA ARG A 370 -24.13 -9.37 -19.38
C ARG A 370 -25.48 -9.64 -18.73
N ILE A 371 -26.08 -10.80 -18.98
CA ILE A 371 -27.39 -11.18 -18.40
C ILE A 371 -27.30 -11.39 -16.90
N PRO A 372 -26.46 -12.31 -16.39
CA PRO A 372 -26.26 -12.44 -14.94
C PRO A 372 -25.72 -11.17 -14.29
N ALA A 373 -24.94 -10.35 -15.01
CA ALA A 373 -24.47 -9.06 -14.47
C ALA A 373 -25.63 -8.07 -14.27
N ALA A 374 -26.58 -7.98 -15.19
CA ALA A 374 -27.75 -7.11 -15.05
C ALA A 374 -28.64 -7.55 -13.87
N LEU A 375 -28.87 -8.86 -13.73
CA LEU A 375 -29.61 -9.42 -12.59
C LEU A 375 -28.88 -9.17 -11.27
N ALA A 376 -27.57 -9.39 -11.23
CA ALA A 376 -26.75 -9.13 -10.06
C ALA A 376 -26.73 -7.64 -9.70
N HIS A 377 -26.53 -6.75 -10.67
CA HIS A 377 -26.57 -5.30 -10.43
C HIS A 377 -27.90 -4.86 -9.80
N ARG A 378 -29.03 -5.37 -10.31
CA ARG A 378 -30.34 -5.10 -9.72
C ARG A 378 -30.48 -5.71 -8.33
N ALA A 379 -29.93 -6.91 -8.08
CA ALA A 379 -29.98 -7.58 -6.79
C ALA A 379 -29.09 -6.92 -5.74
N PHE A 380 -27.94 -6.39 -6.16
CA PHE A 380 -27.04 -5.63 -5.28
C PHE A 380 -27.69 -4.32 -4.83
N GLY A 381 -28.32 -3.55 -5.74
CA GLY A 381 -29.04 -2.32 -5.39
C GLY A 381 -28.26 -1.39 -4.45
N SER A 382 -28.80 -1.19 -3.24
CA SER A 382 -28.20 -0.37 -2.16
C SER A 382 -27.11 -1.07 -1.35
N ALA A 383 -26.63 -2.26 -1.75
CA ALA A 383 -25.60 -2.98 -1.02
C ALA A 383 -24.31 -2.15 -0.91
N GLN A 384 -23.72 -2.15 0.26
CA GLN A 384 -22.43 -1.56 0.54
C GLN A 384 -21.35 -2.65 0.53
N ILE A 385 -20.25 -2.40 -0.15
CA ILE A 385 -19.15 -3.37 -0.23
C ILE A 385 -18.18 -3.14 0.93
N PHE A 386 -17.95 -4.20 1.68
CA PHE A 386 -16.98 -4.24 2.77
C PHE A 386 -15.83 -5.18 2.41
N VAL A 387 -14.67 -4.90 2.98
CA VAL A 387 -13.50 -5.80 2.96
C VAL A 387 -13.03 -6.07 4.38
N GLY A 388 -12.79 -7.33 4.68
CA GLY A 388 -11.97 -7.73 5.80
C GLY A 388 -10.54 -7.90 5.30
N LEU A 389 -9.59 -7.25 5.96
CA LEU A 389 -8.16 -7.39 5.69
C LEU A 389 -7.61 -8.48 6.62
N LEU A 390 -7.12 -9.57 6.06
CA LEU A 390 -6.44 -10.61 6.83
C LEU A 390 -4.94 -10.36 6.75
N GLU A 391 -4.28 -10.36 7.92
CA GLU A 391 -2.83 -10.27 8.01
C GLU A 391 -2.16 -11.45 7.32
N ASP A 392 -1.06 -11.19 6.64
CA ASP A 392 -0.14 -12.20 6.14
C ASP A 392 1.14 -12.22 6.97
N LEU A 393 1.82 -13.37 7.02
CA LEU A 393 3.05 -13.58 7.78
C LEU A 393 4.26 -13.74 6.83
N PRO A 394 5.48 -13.42 7.30
CA PRO A 394 6.68 -13.51 6.47
C PRO A 394 7.14 -14.96 6.31
N TYR A 395 7.32 -15.37 5.06
CA TYR A 395 7.93 -16.63 4.67
C TYR A 395 9.06 -16.35 3.68
N ALA A 396 10.23 -16.89 3.91
CA ALA A 396 11.43 -16.55 3.13
C ALA A 396 11.36 -16.97 1.66
N GLU A 397 10.57 -17.96 1.32
CA GLU A 397 10.29 -18.42 -0.05
C GLU A 397 9.35 -17.50 -0.81
N ASN A 398 8.49 -16.73 -0.12
CA ASN A 398 7.68 -15.67 -0.72
C ASN A 398 8.58 -14.49 -1.00
N ARG A 399 8.78 -14.17 -2.29
CA ARG A 399 9.84 -13.25 -2.66
C ARG A 399 9.65 -12.55 -4.01
N VAL A 400 10.29 -11.41 -4.13
CA VAL A 400 10.63 -10.78 -5.40
C VAL A 400 11.91 -11.42 -5.93
N THR A 401 11.94 -11.76 -7.19
CA THR A 401 13.11 -12.31 -7.88
C THR A 401 13.52 -11.45 -9.04
N TRP A 402 14.78 -11.56 -9.43
CA TRP A 402 15.35 -10.94 -10.62
C TRP A 402 16.22 -11.96 -11.36
N ASP A 403 16.10 -11.95 -12.69
CA ASP A 403 16.89 -12.77 -13.60
C ASP A 403 17.56 -11.86 -14.63
N ALA A 404 18.88 -11.92 -14.72
CA ALA A 404 19.65 -11.12 -15.66
C ALA A 404 19.24 -11.34 -17.13
N ALA A 405 18.82 -12.55 -17.50
CA ALA A 405 18.34 -12.87 -18.84
C ALA A 405 16.98 -12.24 -19.17
N ALA A 406 16.24 -11.83 -18.13
CA ALA A 406 14.90 -11.28 -18.26
C ALA A 406 14.85 -9.74 -18.12
N ALA A 407 16.02 -9.08 -18.11
CA ALA A 407 16.17 -7.63 -18.08
C ALA A 407 15.39 -6.95 -16.92
N ASP A 408 14.46 -6.05 -17.24
CA ASP A 408 13.69 -5.27 -16.28
C ASP A 408 12.41 -5.98 -15.76
N ARG A 409 12.23 -7.27 -16.08
CA ARG A 409 11.06 -8.03 -15.67
C ARG A 409 11.00 -8.20 -14.15
N LEU A 410 9.94 -7.70 -13.53
CA LEU A 410 9.66 -7.91 -12.12
C LEU A 410 8.91 -9.23 -11.94
N SER A 411 9.53 -10.16 -11.22
CA SER A 411 9.00 -11.51 -10.97
C SER A 411 8.75 -11.73 -9.47
N VAL A 412 7.71 -12.49 -9.17
CA VAL A 412 7.27 -12.81 -7.81
C VAL A 412 7.00 -14.30 -7.69
N ASP A 413 7.62 -14.96 -6.69
CA ASP A 413 7.28 -16.31 -6.26
C ASP A 413 6.53 -16.24 -4.93
N TYR A 414 5.37 -16.90 -4.86
CA TYR A 414 4.51 -16.85 -3.68
C TYR A 414 3.85 -18.21 -3.43
N THR A 415 3.94 -18.67 -2.18
CA THR A 415 3.30 -19.88 -1.70
C THR A 415 2.22 -19.54 -0.69
N LEU A 416 1.00 -20.01 -0.94
CA LEU A 416 -0.10 -19.94 0.03
C LEU A 416 0.05 -21.03 1.06
N HIS A 417 0.62 -20.71 2.22
CA HIS A 417 0.84 -21.66 3.32
C HIS A 417 -0.48 -22.18 3.91
N ASP A 418 -0.46 -23.40 4.43
CA ASP A 418 -1.65 -24.03 5.02
C ASP A 418 -2.15 -23.29 6.26
N GLU A 419 -1.25 -22.63 6.98
CA GLU A 419 -1.58 -21.72 8.07
C GLU A 419 -2.46 -20.57 7.55
N LEU A 420 -2.03 -19.86 6.52
CA LEU A 420 -2.79 -18.76 5.90
C LEU A 420 -4.13 -19.26 5.35
N LYS A 421 -4.14 -20.42 4.67
CA LYS A 421 -5.38 -21.06 4.17
C LYS A 421 -6.35 -21.39 5.31
N SER A 422 -5.84 -21.87 6.45
CA SER A 422 -6.63 -22.17 7.63
C SER A 422 -7.20 -20.91 8.29
N ARG A 423 -6.34 -19.90 8.49
CA ARG A 423 -6.72 -18.60 9.07
C ARG A 423 -7.71 -17.85 8.19
N HIS A 424 -7.57 -17.90 6.87
CA HIS A 424 -8.56 -17.35 5.92
C HIS A 424 -9.93 -18.03 6.07
N ARG A 425 -9.98 -19.38 6.18
CA ARG A 425 -11.24 -20.10 6.43
C ARG A 425 -11.87 -19.70 7.77
N ALA A 426 -11.06 -19.54 8.80
CA ALA A 426 -11.50 -19.10 10.13
C ALA A 426 -12.04 -17.66 10.09
N PHE A 427 -11.33 -16.74 9.44
CA PHE A 427 -11.74 -15.35 9.27
C PHE A 427 -13.08 -15.23 8.53
N ARG A 428 -13.25 -15.98 7.44
CA ARG A 428 -14.52 -16.03 6.70
C ARG A 428 -15.69 -16.52 7.59
N ARG A 429 -15.45 -17.53 8.46
CA ARG A 429 -16.46 -17.97 9.44
C ARG A 429 -16.76 -16.92 10.50
N ALA A 430 -15.73 -16.22 10.99
CA ALA A 430 -15.87 -15.15 11.97
C ALA A 430 -16.71 -13.98 11.41
N ILE A 431 -16.42 -13.52 10.18
CA ILE A 431 -17.24 -12.51 9.49
C ILE A 431 -18.69 -12.97 9.38
N ARG A 432 -18.95 -14.20 8.94
CA ARG A 432 -20.32 -14.73 8.85
C ARG A 432 -21.03 -14.73 10.20
N ARG A 433 -20.30 -15.01 11.27
CA ARG A 433 -20.87 -15.03 12.63
C ARG A 433 -21.14 -13.60 13.14
N ALA A 434 -20.16 -12.71 13.00
CA ALA A 434 -20.26 -11.32 13.47
C ALA A 434 -21.45 -10.58 12.81
N PHE A 435 -21.68 -10.80 11.52
CA PHE A 435 -22.79 -10.18 10.79
C PHE A 435 -24.04 -11.08 10.70
N LYS A 436 -24.22 -12.02 11.66
CA LYS A 436 -25.46 -12.81 11.75
C LYS A 436 -26.65 -11.86 12.00
N GLY A 437 -27.76 -12.07 11.27
CA GLY A 437 -28.91 -11.17 11.36
C GLY A 437 -28.96 -10.06 10.31
N HIS A 438 -27.83 -9.71 9.70
CA HIS A 438 -27.79 -8.77 8.59
C HIS A 438 -27.92 -9.47 7.24
N ARG A 439 -28.64 -8.82 6.31
CA ARG A 439 -28.61 -9.26 4.90
C ARG A 439 -27.20 -9.06 4.36
N ARG A 440 -26.52 -10.15 4.06
CA ARG A 440 -25.13 -10.15 3.59
C ARG A 440 -24.88 -11.20 2.53
N MET A 441 -23.87 -10.96 1.69
CA MET A 441 -23.38 -11.91 0.70
C MET A 441 -21.85 -11.90 0.69
N MET A 442 -21.24 -13.07 0.91
CA MET A 442 -19.79 -13.23 0.79
C MET A 442 -19.40 -13.25 -0.69
N MET A 443 -18.45 -12.45 -1.09
CA MET A 443 -17.92 -12.39 -2.45
C MET A 443 -16.68 -13.26 -2.57
N GLY A 444 -16.53 -13.97 -3.70
CA GLY A 444 -15.40 -14.87 -3.92
C GLY A 444 -15.31 -16.06 -2.94
N HIS A 445 -14.66 -17.12 -3.34
CA HIS A 445 -14.45 -18.33 -2.51
C HIS A 445 -12.98 -18.55 -2.15
N GLY A 446 -12.07 -18.12 -3.03
CA GLY A 446 -10.63 -18.30 -2.89
C GLY A 446 -9.97 -17.27 -1.99
N ILE A 447 -8.66 -17.43 -1.84
CA ILE A 447 -7.77 -16.45 -1.26
C ILE A 447 -7.44 -15.42 -2.34
N GLU A 448 -7.68 -14.16 -2.03
CA GLU A 448 -7.41 -13.04 -2.93
C GLU A 448 -6.29 -12.18 -2.32
N LEU A 449 -5.09 -12.27 -2.88
CA LEU A 449 -3.95 -11.44 -2.49
C LEU A 449 -4.21 -9.99 -2.91
N ASN A 450 -3.98 -9.07 -2.00
CA ASN A 450 -4.09 -7.64 -2.29
C ASN A 450 -2.79 -7.12 -2.91
N TRP A 451 -2.67 -7.18 -4.21
CA TRP A 451 -1.50 -6.70 -4.96
C TRP A 451 -1.21 -5.20 -4.79
N GLY A 452 -2.12 -4.44 -4.18
CA GLY A 452 -1.89 -3.05 -3.79
C GLY A 452 -1.18 -2.88 -2.44
N HIS A 453 -0.97 -3.97 -1.68
CA HIS A 453 -0.37 -3.94 -0.33
C HIS A 453 0.86 -4.87 -0.19
N PRO A 454 1.83 -4.89 -1.12
CA PRO A 454 3.05 -5.65 -0.93
C PRO A 454 3.89 -5.05 0.20
N SER A 455 4.52 -5.92 1.02
CA SER A 455 5.34 -5.52 2.17
C SER A 455 6.42 -6.54 2.51
N GLY A 456 7.37 -6.19 3.38
CA GLY A 456 8.29 -7.10 4.06
C GLY A 456 9.60 -7.46 3.34
N THR A 457 9.76 -7.09 2.09
CA THR A 457 10.85 -7.56 1.22
C THR A 457 12.26 -7.03 1.53
N LEU A 458 12.38 -6.07 2.43
CA LEU A 458 13.62 -5.51 2.97
C LEU A 458 13.46 -5.28 4.48
N ARG A 459 12.87 -6.25 5.19
CA ARG A 459 12.50 -6.07 6.59
C ARG A 459 13.65 -5.55 7.46
N TYR A 460 13.30 -4.69 8.42
CA TYR A 460 14.26 -4.19 9.40
C TYR A 460 14.37 -5.10 10.63
N GLY A 461 15.50 -5.01 11.34
CA GLY A 461 15.80 -5.79 12.51
C GLY A 461 17.14 -5.40 13.11
N THR A 462 17.46 -5.98 14.26
CA THR A 462 18.74 -5.75 14.95
C THR A 462 19.83 -6.69 14.46
N ASP A 463 19.46 -7.88 14.00
CA ASP A 463 20.39 -8.90 13.53
C ASP A 463 20.52 -8.83 12.00
N ARG A 464 21.73 -8.54 11.52
CA ARG A 464 22.07 -8.47 10.11
C ARG A 464 21.92 -9.79 9.34
N THR A 465 21.88 -10.92 10.04
CA THR A 465 21.67 -12.24 9.43
C THR A 465 20.18 -12.55 9.21
N GLN A 466 19.29 -11.79 9.86
CA GLN A 466 17.85 -11.97 9.84
C GLN A 466 17.10 -10.77 9.23
N SER A 467 17.80 -9.69 8.88
CA SER A 467 17.21 -8.47 8.34
C SER A 467 18.14 -7.78 7.35
N VAL A 468 17.56 -7.04 6.41
CA VAL A 468 18.29 -6.23 5.43
C VAL A 468 18.59 -4.84 6.01
N LEU A 469 17.66 -4.32 6.80
CA LEU A 469 17.74 -2.98 7.37
C LEU A 469 17.95 -3.03 8.87
N ARG A 470 18.66 -2.04 9.37
CA ARG A 470 18.80 -1.73 10.80
C ARG A 470 17.49 -1.12 11.34
N PRO A 471 17.34 -0.96 12.67
CA PRO A 471 16.16 -0.31 13.24
C PRO A 471 15.90 1.13 12.74
N ASP A 472 16.96 1.86 12.32
CA ASP A 472 16.87 3.18 11.70
C ASP A 472 16.54 3.15 10.19
N CYS A 473 16.21 1.99 9.66
CA CYS A 473 15.92 1.72 8.25
C CYS A 473 17.10 2.01 7.29
N ARG A 474 18.31 2.18 7.79
CA ARG A 474 19.53 2.13 7.00
C ARG A 474 19.87 0.68 6.73
N THR A 475 20.40 0.36 5.55
CA THR A 475 20.85 -1.00 5.28
C THR A 475 22.01 -1.40 6.22
N HIS A 476 22.09 -2.69 6.57
CA HIS A 476 23.23 -3.19 7.37
C HIS A 476 24.55 -3.09 6.61
N ASP A 477 24.50 -3.20 5.29
CA ASP A 477 25.67 -3.38 4.44
C ASP A 477 26.16 -2.08 3.78
N ILE A 478 25.26 -1.12 3.53
CA ILE A 478 25.59 0.15 2.84
C ILE A 478 25.33 1.33 3.75
N GLY A 479 26.37 2.13 3.98
CA GLY A 479 26.37 3.19 4.99
C GLY A 479 25.51 4.42 4.68
N ASN A 480 25.20 4.69 3.41
CA ASN A 480 24.46 5.86 2.96
C ASN A 480 23.15 5.54 2.22
N LEU A 481 22.55 4.36 2.49
CA LEU A 481 21.32 3.90 1.87
C LEU A 481 20.25 3.58 2.91
N TRP A 482 19.08 4.22 2.80
CA TRP A 482 17.88 4.00 3.62
C TRP A 482 16.71 3.50 2.78
N VAL A 483 15.74 2.85 3.44
CA VAL A 483 14.50 2.37 2.82
C VAL A 483 13.31 2.80 3.67
N VAL A 484 12.31 3.43 3.05
CA VAL A 484 11.16 4.01 3.78
C VAL A 484 9.79 3.63 3.19
N ASP A 485 9.74 2.70 2.25
CA ASP A 485 8.48 2.12 1.75
C ASP A 485 8.10 0.86 2.54
N ALA A 486 6.98 0.20 2.19
CA ALA A 486 6.46 -0.95 2.92
C ALA A 486 7.40 -2.16 3.00
N SER A 487 8.51 -2.18 2.27
CA SER A 487 9.48 -3.29 2.32
C SER A 487 10.16 -3.45 3.69
N PHE A 488 10.23 -2.39 4.51
CA PHE A 488 10.83 -2.45 5.85
C PHE A 488 10.05 -3.33 6.85
N MET A 489 8.76 -3.60 6.63
CA MET A 489 7.83 -4.15 7.61
C MET A 489 8.12 -5.62 7.94
N PRO A 490 8.28 -6.02 9.22
CA PRO A 490 8.45 -7.42 9.63
C PRO A 490 7.19 -8.28 9.48
N THR A 491 5.99 -7.68 9.59
CA THR A 491 4.68 -8.30 9.36
C THR A 491 3.79 -7.35 8.59
N SER A 492 2.75 -7.86 7.93
CA SER A 492 1.85 -7.00 7.15
C SER A 492 0.86 -6.21 8.03
N MET A 493 0.73 -6.59 9.32
CA MET A 493 -0.29 -6.08 10.25
C MET A 493 -1.72 -6.45 9.80
N GLY A 494 -2.72 -6.11 10.61
CA GLY A 494 -4.13 -6.30 10.27
C GLY A 494 -4.83 -5.04 9.76
N VAL A 495 -4.08 -4.00 9.38
CA VAL A 495 -4.57 -2.70 8.87
C VAL A 495 -3.86 -2.27 7.60
N ASN A 496 -4.41 -1.27 6.92
CA ASN A 496 -3.77 -0.67 5.75
C ASN A 496 -2.38 -0.11 6.10
N PRO A 497 -1.33 -0.34 5.29
CA PRO A 497 0.06 -0.04 5.67
C PRO A 497 0.44 1.44 5.61
N SER A 498 -0.36 2.28 4.94
CA SER A 498 0.05 3.64 4.55
C SER A 498 0.39 4.56 5.71
N LEU A 499 -0.38 4.54 6.81
CA LEU A 499 -0.08 5.38 7.97
C LEU A 499 1.22 4.95 8.65
N THR A 500 1.48 3.64 8.73
CA THR A 500 2.72 3.09 9.29
C THR A 500 3.93 3.44 8.43
N ILE A 501 3.80 3.41 7.10
CA ILE A 501 4.85 3.86 6.17
C ILE A 501 5.18 5.34 6.41
N ALA A 502 4.16 6.20 6.52
CA ALA A 502 4.34 7.62 6.78
C ALA A 502 4.99 7.88 8.15
N ALA A 503 4.51 7.22 9.20
CA ALA A 503 5.05 7.34 10.55
C ALA A 503 6.52 6.92 10.61
N ASN A 504 6.86 5.78 9.99
CA ASN A 504 8.25 5.33 9.92
C ASN A 504 9.13 6.28 9.09
N ALA A 505 8.65 6.81 7.98
CA ALA A 505 9.39 7.78 7.16
C ALA A 505 9.73 9.06 7.96
N LEU A 506 8.80 9.56 8.79
CA LEU A 506 9.05 10.69 9.71
C LEU A 506 10.11 10.34 10.78
N ARG A 507 10.04 9.13 11.33
CA ARG A 507 11.02 8.64 12.30
C ARG A 507 12.41 8.55 11.69
N VAL A 508 12.53 8.02 10.49
CA VAL A 508 13.80 7.91 9.76
C VAL A 508 14.35 9.31 9.41
N ALA A 509 13.50 10.24 8.97
CA ALA A 509 13.90 11.62 8.70
C ALA A 509 14.49 12.29 9.95
N GLU A 510 13.87 12.11 11.11
CA GLU A 510 14.38 12.65 12.37
C GLU A 510 15.75 12.07 12.74
N THR A 511 15.96 10.76 12.52
CA THR A 511 17.25 10.09 12.73
C THR A 511 18.33 10.65 11.80
N ILE A 512 18.01 10.84 10.52
CA ILE A 512 18.94 11.40 9.52
C ILE A 512 19.32 12.84 9.88
N THR A 513 18.36 13.65 10.30
CA THR A 513 18.59 15.06 10.65
C THR A 513 19.44 15.20 11.91
N LYS A 514 19.15 14.40 12.96
CA LYS A 514 19.92 14.41 14.21
C LYS A 514 21.33 13.84 14.06
N GLY A 515 21.55 12.89 13.16
CA GLY A 515 22.87 12.32 12.89
C GLY A 515 23.73 13.15 11.92
N ALA A 516 23.22 14.27 11.44
CA ALA A 516 23.94 15.21 10.58
C ALA A 516 24.67 16.32 11.38
N THR A 517 24.47 16.37 12.71
CA THR A 517 25.21 17.17 13.67
C THR A 517 26.32 16.30 14.27
#